data_e6eafbb7fc903c503793459ee33ef80a
#
_entry.id   e6eafbb7fc903c503793459ee33ef80a
#
_cell.length_a   1.000
_cell.length_b   1.000
_cell.length_c   1.000
_cell.angle_alpha   90.00
_cell.angle_beta   90.00
_cell.angle_gamma   90.00
#
_symmetry.space_group_name_H-M   'P 1'
#
loop_
_entity.id
_entity.type
_entity.pdbx_description
1 polymer ?
#
loop_
_entity_poly.entity_id
_entity_poly.type
_entity_poly.pdbx_seq_one_letter_code
_entity_poly.pdbx_strand_id
1 'polypeptide(L)'
;MIQTVVKRDGRVVGYNDEKIKAAIRKAMLQTEMGEDESLIHKITDRISMSGNERMTVEEIQDRVELELMKSPRKEVAKRYIAYRDQRNIARRAKTRDMFLEIIEAKSNDITRENANMNTDSPAGMMMKFASETTKPFVDDYLLSHEAVSYTHLTLPTKLEV
;
A
#
# COMPACT_ATOMS: atom_id res chain seq x y z
N MET A 1 15.15 9.15 17.28
CA MET A 1 15.19 9.47 15.84
C MET A 1 14.64 8.27 15.08
N ILE A 2 13.69 8.46 14.18
CA ILE A 2 13.07 7.35 13.44
C ILE A 2 14.10 6.76 12.47
N GLN A 3 14.29 5.44 12.49
CA GLN A 3 15.19 4.72 11.57
C GLN A 3 14.41 3.87 10.57
N THR A 4 13.32 3.25 11.03
CA THR A 4 12.55 2.31 10.23
C THR A 4 11.07 2.56 10.30
N VAL A 5 10.38 2.22 9.20
CA VAL A 5 8.93 2.39 9.06
C VAL A 5 8.30 1.05 8.71
N VAL A 6 7.29 0.67 9.48
CA VAL A 6 6.45 -0.49 9.17
C VAL A 6 5.35 -0.06 8.22
N LYS A 7 5.36 -0.60 7.01
CA LYS A 7 4.29 -0.38 6.04
C LYS A 7 3.01 -1.12 6.46
N ARG A 8 1.89 -0.79 5.82
CA ARG A 8 0.58 -1.44 6.06
C ARG A 8 0.57 -2.92 5.74
N ASP A 9 1.44 -3.33 4.83
CA ASP A 9 1.66 -4.72 4.44
C ASP A 9 2.62 -5.48 5.36
N GLY A 10 3.03 -4.88 6.49
CA GLY A 10 3.94 -5.45 7.47
C GLY A 10 5.43 -5.30 7.13
N ARG A 11 5.78 -4.95 5.90
CA ARG A 11 7.20 -4.79 5.50
C ARG A 11 7.85 -3.63 6.25
N VAL A 12 9.09 -3.85 6.67
CA VAL A 12 9.91 -2.83 7.33
C VAL A 12 10.85 -2.21 6.30
N VAL A 13 10.82 -0.89 6.20
CA VAL A 13 11.66 -0.12 5.27
C VAL A 13 12.39 1.00 6.01
N GLY A 14 13.49 1.48 5.45
CA GLY A 14 14.18 2.65 5.98
C GLY A 14 13.28 3.90 5.98
N TYR A 15 13.44 4.73 7.00
CA TYR A 15 12.74 5.99 7.10
C TYR A 15 13.19 6.95 5.98
N ASN A 16 12.22 7.59 5.35
CA ASN A 16 12.49 8.58 4.29
C ASN A 16 11.58 9.80 4.51
N ASP A 17 12.17 10.89 4.94
CA ASP A 17 11.52 12.17 5.25
C ASP A 17 10.97 12.88 4.01
N GLU A 18 11.57 12.65 2.83
CA GLU A 18 11.10 13.24 1.57
C GLU A 18 9.65 12.87 1.24
N LYS A 19 9.20 11.69 1.67
CA LYS A 19 7.80 11.28 1.50
C LYS A 19 6.85 12.12 2.33
N ILE A 20 7.27 12.50 3.53
CA ILE A 20 6.49 13.38 4.42
C ILE A 20 6.47 14.79 3.84
N LYS A 21 7.62 15.33 3.45
CA LYS A 21 7.75 16.64 2.82
C LYS A 21 6.86 16.74 1.58
N ALA A 22 6.92 15.74 0.70
CA ALA A 22 6.09 15.68 -0.50
C ALA A 22 4.59 15.64 -0.20
N ALA A 23 4.17 14.92 0.85
CA ALA A 23 2.77 14.86 1.24
C ALA A 23 2.26 16.20 1.79
N ILE A 24 3.06 16.87 2.64
CA ILE A 24 2.73 18.19 3.17
C ILE A 24 2.70 19.23 2.04
N ARG A 25 3.69 19.20 1.13
CA ARG A 25 3.75 20.09 -0.04
C ARG A 25 2.49 19.96 -0.91
N LYS A 26 2.07 18.75 -1.21
CA LYS A 26 0.81 18.50 -1.94
C LYS A 26 -0.41 19.09 -1.26
N ALA A 27 -0.48 19.03 0.07
CA ALA A 27 -1.58 19.62 0.82
C ALA A 27 -1.52 21.17 0.79
N MET A 28 -0.31 21.74 0.83
CA MET A 28 -0.10 23.20 0.73
C MET A 28 -0.49 23.75 -0.63
N LEU A 29 -0.15 23.06 -1.72
CA LEU A 29 -0.53 23.44 -3.08
C LEU A 29 -2.04 23.53 -3.30
N GLN A 30 -2.84 22.87 -2.45
CA GLN A 30 -4.32 22.97 -2.49
C GLN A 30 -4.87 24.15 -1.67
N THR A 31 -3.99 24.98 -1.12
CA THR A 31 -4.36 26.17 -0.36
C THR A 31 -3.91 27.44 -1.10
N GLU A 32 -4.62 28.55 -0.88
CA GLU A 32 -4.32 29.83 -1.56
C GLU A 32 -2.95 30.41 -1.21
N MET A 33 -2.40 30.07 -0.06
CA MET A 33 -1.13 30.61 0.43
C MET A 33 0.12 29.93 -0.17
N GLY A 34 -0.06 28.90 -1.01
CA GLY A 34 1.05 28.20 -1.65
C GLY A 34 1.99 27.45 -0.70
N GLU A 35 3.18 27.14 -1.18
CA GLU A 35 4.19 26.37 -0.47
C GLU A 35 4.95 27.22 0.58
N ASP A 36 5.29 26.59 1.69
CA ASP A 36 6.14 27.12 2.76
C ASP A 36 7.16 26.05 3.15
N GLU A 37 8.30 26.11 2.51
CA GLU A 37 9.40 25.14 2.72
C GLU A 37 9.93 25.20 4.17
N SER A 38 9.94 26.37 4.80
CA SER A 38 10.38 26.53 6.18
C SER A 38 9.47 25.74 7.15
N LEU A 39 8.16 25.83 6.94
CA LEU A 39 7.20 25.09 7.74
C LEU A 39 7.28 23.58 7.48
N ILE A 40 7.48 23.16 6.22
CA ILE A 40 7.65 21.75 5.86
C ILE A 40 8.86 21.16 6.58
N HIS A 41 10.02 21.80 6.50
CA HIS A 41 11.22 21.34 7.20
C HIS A 41 11.02 21.26 8.71
N LYS A 42 10.47 22.32 9.31
CA LYS A 42 10.22 22.36 10.75
C LYS A 42 9.32 21.23 11.27
N ILE A 43 8.27 20.90 10.51
CA ILE A 43 7.36 19.82 10.87
C ILE A 43 8.08 18.48 10.70
N THR A 44 8.76 18.27 9.58
CA THR A 44 9.46 17.03 9.27
C THR A 44 10.57 16.74 10.30
N ASP A 45 11.36 17.73 10.68
CA ASP A 45 12.41 17.59 11.68
C ASP A 45 11.83 17.21 13.05
N ARG A 46 10.73 17.84 13.48
CA ARG A 46 10.06 17.49 14.73
C ARG A 46 9.58 16.05 14.75
N ILE A 47 9.01 15.58 13.63
CA ILE A 47 8.54 14.21 13.50
C ILE A 47 9.73 13.24 13.58
N SER A 48 10.80 13.52 12.84
CA SER A 48 12.00 12.69 12.80
C SER A 48 12.66 12.56 14.17
N MET A 49 12.68 13.64 14.95
CA MET A 49 13.30 13.67 16.28
C MET A 49 12.41 13.07 17.38
N SER A 50 11.10 13.23 17.29
CA SER A 50 10.13 12.85 18.34
C SER A 50 9.72 11.39 18.32
N GLY A 51 10.14 10.64 17.28
CA GLY A 51 9.70 9.27 17.06
C GLY A 51 10.55 8.22 17.78
N ASN A 52 9.93 7.07 17.99
CA ASN A 52 10.62 5.83 18.30
C ASN A 52 11.48 5.41 17.10
N GLU A 53 12.48 4.57 17.33
CA GLU A 53 13.32 4.05 16.22
C GLU A 53 12.51 3.37 15.13
N ARG A 54 11.42 2.71 15.51
CA ARG A 54 10.49 2.02 14.62
C ARG A 54 9.08 2.58 14.79
N MET A 55 8.45 2.99 13.68
CA MET A 55 7.09 3.53 13.65
C MET A 55 6.30 2.98 12.48
N THR A 56 4.99 2.92 12.63
CA THR A 56 4.07 2.59 11.52
C THR A 56 3.81 3.82 10.65
N VAL A 57 3.35 3.58 9.42
CA VAL A 57 2.93 4.67 8.50
C VAL A 57 1.79 5.49 9.12
N GLU A 58 0.86 4.83 9.81
CA GLU A 58 -0.28 5.46 10.48
C GLU A 58 0.19 6.41 11.58
N GLU A 59 1.06 5.95 12.47
CA GLU A 59 1.59 6.78 13.56
C GLU A 59 2.33 8.01 13.04
N ILE A 60 3.08 7.86 11.93
CA ILE A 60 3.74 8.99 11.28
C ILE A 60 2.70 9.98 10.74
N GLN A 61 1.66 9.48 10.06
CA GLN A 61 0.59 10.31 9.51
C GLN A 61 -0.16 11.07 10.61
N ASP A 62 -0.49 10.39 11.71
CA ASP A 62 -1.15 11.00 12.86
C ASP A 62 -0.30 12.14 13.45
N ARG A 63 1.03 11.94 13.53
CA ARG A 63 1.95 13.00 13.98
C ARG A 63 2.01 14.17 13.02
N VAL A 64 2.02 13.90 11.71
CA VAL A 64 1.97 14.97 10.68
C VAL A 64 0.71 15.81 10.86
N GLU A 65 -0.45 15.18 11.03
CA GLU A 65 -1.73 15.85 11.26
C GLU A 65 -1.66 16.74 12.52
N LEU A 66 -1.15 16.18 13.59
CA LEU A 66 -1.04 16.87 14.88
C LEU A 66 -0.12 18.10 14.80
N GLU A 67 1.03 17.99 14.14
CA GLU A 67 1.94 19.12 13.95
C GLU A 67 1.38 20.18 12.99
N LEU A 68 0.67 19.75 11.92
CA LEU A 68 -0.04 20.66 11.05
C LEU A 68 -1.17 21.41 11.77
N MET A 69 -1.92 20.74 12.64
CA MET A 69 -2.97 21.37 13.45
C MET A 69 -2.43 22.36 14.48
N LYS A 70 -1.21 22.15 15.01
CA LYS A 70 -0.51 23.11 15.87
C LYS A 70 0.05 24.30 15.10
N SER A 71 0.23 24.18 13.78
CA SER A 71 0.76 25.26 12.96
C SER A 71 -0.27 26.39 12.77
N PRO A 72 0.17 27.60 12.40
CA PRO A 72 -0.74 28.70 12.09
C PRO A 72 -1.60 28.41 10.83
N ARG A 73 -1.13 27.50 9.95
CA ARG A 73 -1.80 27.15 8.69
C ARG A 73 -2.75 25.96 8.85
N LYS A 74 -3.81 26.12 9.61
CA LYS A 74 -4.80 25.07 9.88
C LYS A 74 -5.53 24.56 8.63
N GLU A 75 -5.57 25.36 7.57
CA GLU A 75 -6.15 24.97 6.29
C GLU A 75 -5.37 23.83 5.63
N VAL A 76 -4.03 23.87 5.75
CA VAL A 76 -3.17 22.77 5.25
C VAL A 76 -3.47 21.48 5.98
N ALA A 77 -3.69 21.54 7.31
CA ALA A 77 -4.08 20.37 8.09
C ALA A 77 -5.40 19.78 7.58
N LYS A 78 -6.42 20.60 7.34
CA LYS A 78 -7.70 20.15 6.79
C LYS A 78 -7.54 19.48 5.42
N ARG A 79 -6.74 20.05 4.53
CA ARG A 79 -6.46 19.46 3.21
C ARG A 79 -5.69 18.15 3.31
N TYR A 80 -4.71 18.08 4.21
CA TYR A 80 -3.95 16.86 4.46
C TYR A 80 -4.85 15.71 4.95
N ILE A 81 -5.72 15.97 5.93
CA ILE A 81 -6.67 15.00 6.48
C ILE A 81 -7.64 14.53 5.39
N ALA A 82 -8.24 15.46 4.64
CA ALA A 82 -9.15 15.13 3.55
C ALA A 82 -8.47 14.26 2.47
N TYR A 83 -7.22 14.60 2.10
CA TYR A 83 -6.45 13.80 1.16
C TYR A 83 -6.16 12.38 1.71
N ARG A 84 -5.80 12.27 2.98
CA ARG A 84 -5.59 10.97 3.64
C ARG A 84 -6.85 10.11 3.59
N ASP A 85 -8.01 10.68 3.91
CA ASP A 85 -9.30 10.00 3.87
C ASP A 85 -9.68 9.55 2.46
N GLN A 86 -9.52 10.42 1.47
CA GLN A 86 -9.75 10.07 0.06
C GLN A 86 -8.87 8.88 -0.38
N ARG A 87 -7.60 8.88 0.03
CA ARG A 87 -6.68 7.77 -0.27
C ARG A 87 -7.07 6.47 0.45
N ASN A 88 -7.62 6.57 1.65
CA ASN A 88 -8.14 5.41 2.38
C ASN A 88 -9.39 4.83 1.70
N ILE A 89 -10.32 5.69 1.30
CA ILE A 89 -11.52 5.31 0.55
C ILE A 89 -11.14 4.66 -0.79
N ALA A 90 -10.23 5.28 -1.55
CA ALA A 90 -9.78 4.75 -2.83
C ALA A 90 -9.13 3.37 -2.70
N ARG A 91 -8.35 3.13 -1.63
CA ARG A 91 -7.78 1.80 -1.38
C ARG A 91 -8.85 0.75 -1.07
N ARG A 92 -9.85 1.11 -0.24
CA ARG A 92 -10.97 0.21 0.09
C ARG A 92 -11.80 -0.11 -1.14
N ALA A 93 -12.07 0.88 -1.99
CA ALA A 93 -12.78 0.70 -3.24
C ALA A 93 -12.00 -0.25 -4.17
N LYS A 94 -10.69 -0.01 -4.37
CA LYS A 94 -9.85 -0.89 -5.19
C LYS A 94 -9.85 -2.34 -4.70
N THR A 95 -9.79 -2.56 -3.39
CA THR A 95 -9.87 -3.90 -2.81
C THR A 95 -11.22 -4.54 -3.13
N ARG A 96 -12.32 -3.80 -2.97
CA ARG A 96 -13.66 -4.29 -3.31
C ARG A 96 -13.78 -4.63 -4.79
N ASP A 97 -13.30 -3.75 -5.67
CA ASP A 97 -13.36 -3.96 -7.12
C ASP A 97 -12.56 -5.21 -7.52
N MET A 98 -11.38 -5.40 -6.93
CA MET A 98 -10.58 -6.61 -7.13
C MET A 98 -11.33 -7.88 -6.67
N PHE A 99 -12.06 -7.83 -5.54
CA PHE A 99 -12.89 -8.94 -5.10
C PHE A 99 -14.04 -9.21 -6.06
N LEU A 100 -14.70 -8.18 -6.57
CA LEU A 100 -15.78 -8.32 -7.53
C LEU A 100 -15.26 -8.91 -8.85
N GLU A 101 -14.13 -8.44 -9.34
CA GLU A 101 -13.47 -9.01 -10.53
C GLU A 101 -13.17 -10.50 -10.37
N ILE A 102 -12.68 -10.93 -9.20
CA ILE A 102 -12.41 -12.36 -8.92
C ILE A 102 -13.72 -13.16 -8.93
N ILE A 103 -14.79 -12.62 -8.34
CA ILE A 103 -16.10 -13.29 -8.28
C ILE A 103 -16.77 -13.33 -9.65
N GLU A 104 -16.71 -12.23 -10.39
CA GLU A 104 -17.38 -12.08 -11.71
C GLU A 104 -16.55 -12.65 -12.86
N ALA A 105 -15.25 -12.86 -12.67
CA ALA A 105 -14.39 -13.41 -13.70
C ALA A 105 -14.90 -14.79 -14.13
N LYS A 106 -15.66 -14.79 -15.22
CA LYS A 106 -16.04 -16.01 -15.91
C LYS A 106 -14.77 -16.73 -16.32
N SER A 107 -14.60 -17.93 -15.78
CA SER A 107 -13.40 -18.73 -15.85
C SER A 107 -13.07 -19.20 -17.27
N ASN A 108 -12.46 -18.36 -18.09
CA ASN A 108 -11.99 -18.84 -19.38
C ASN A 108 -10.55 -19.39 -19.39
N ASP A 109 -9.71 -19.00 -18.43
CA ASP A 109 -8.29 -19.40 -18.44
C ASP A 109 -7.87 -20.37 -17.33
N ILE A 110 -8.46 -20.28 -16.13
CA ILE A 110 -8.01 -21.06 -14.97
C ILE A 110 -8.59 -22.47 -14.96
N THR A 111 -9.72 -22.71 -15.62
CA THR A 111 -10.34 -24.02 -15.74
C THR A 111 -9.61 -25.00 -16.64
N ARG A 112 -8.69 -24.52 -17.48
CA ARG A 112 -7.90 -25.40 -18.36
C ARG A 112 -6.77 -26.12 -17.63
N GLU A 113 -6.29 -25.60 -16.50
CA GLU A 113 -5.19 -26.21 -15.77
C GLU A 113 -5.64 -27.26 -14.74
N ASN A 114 -6.91 -27.23 -14.32
CA ASN A 114 -7.47 -28.22 -13.37
C ASN A 114 -8.75 -28.83 -13.93
N ALA A 115 -8.62 -29.87 -14.71
CA ALA A 115 -9.72 -30.60 -15.37
C ALA A 115 -10.77 -31.19 -14.39
N ASN A 116 -10.50 -31.20 -13.09
CA ASN A 116 -11.38 -31.77 -12.06
C ASN A 116 -12.18 -30.74 -11.25
N MET A 117 -12.07 -29.45 -11.54
CA MET A 117 -12.78 -28.41 -10.79
C MET A 117 -13.91 -27.79 -11.60
N ASN A 118 -15.15 -28.13 -11.22
CA ASN A 118 -16.32 -27.44 -11.76
C ASN A 118 -16.44 -26.05 -11.12
N THR A 119 -15.95 -25.02 -11.80
CA THR A 119 -15.96 -23.62 -11.33
C THR A 119 -17.35 -23.00 -11.27
N ASP A 120 -18.35 -23.62 -11.90
CA ASP A 120 -19.73 -23.13 -11.89
C ASP A 120 -20.49 -23.59 -10.64
N SER A 121 -19.88 -24.44 -9.81
CA SER A 121 -20.43 -24.83 -8.53
C SER A 121 -20.06 -23.82 -7.44
N PRO A 122 -20.91 -23.65 -6.39
CA PRO A 122 -20.58 -22.78 -5.24
C PRO A 122 -19.25 -23.13 -4.58
N ALA A 123 -18.94 -24.43 -4.49
CA ALA A 123 -17.67 -24.91 -3.95
C ALA A 123 -16.48 -24.54 -4.86
N GLY A 124 -16.64 -24.67 -6.17
CA GLY A 124 -15.63 -24.25 -7.14
C GLY A 124 -15.35 -22.75 -7.12
N MET A 125 -16.39 -21.94 -7.00
CA MET A 125 -16.25 -20.48 -6.80
C MET A 125 -15.51 -20.14 -5.52
N MET A 126 -15.82 -20.80 -4.40
CA MET A 126 -15.11 -20.58 -3.14
C MET A 126 -13.64 -20.99 -3.21
N MET A 127 -13.34 -22.12 -3.85
CA MET A 127 -11.95 -22.55 -4.05
C MET A 127 -11.17 -21.58 -4.95
N LYS A 128 -11.78 -21.12 -6.03
CA LYS A 128 -11.18 -20.10 -6.90
C LYS A 128 -10.92 -18.81 -6.14
N PHE A 129 -11.91 -18.33 -5.42
CA PHE A 129 -11.78 -17.13 -4.59
C PHE A 129 -10.65 -17.28 -3.55
N ALA A 130 -10.61 -18.40 -2.85
CA ALA A 130 -9.57 -18.69 -1.87
C ALA A 130 -8.17 -18.72 -2.54
N SER A 131 -8.04 -19.38 -3.67
CA SER A 131 -6.77 -19.46 -4.42
C SER A 131 -6.28 -18.08 -4.88
N GLU A 132 -7.14 -17.31 -5.53
CA GLU A 132 -6.78 -16.01 -6.08
C GLU A 132 -6.49 -14.95 -5.00
N THR A 133 -7.17 -15.04 -3.86
CA THR A 133 -6.93 -14.11 -2.74
C THR A 133 -5.72 -14.48 -1.90
N THR A 134 -5.43 -15.78 -1.73
CA THR A 134 -4.29 -16.24 -0.94
C THR A 134 -2.98 -16.21 -1.71
N LYS A 135 -3.00 -16.38 -3.03
CA LYS A 135 -1.78 -16.39 -3.84
C LYS A 135 -0.93 -15.12 -3.66
N PRO A 136 -1.45 -13.89 -3.80
CA PRO A 136 -0.65 -12.68 -3.57
C PRO A 136 -0.13 -12.58 -2.14
N PHE A 137 -0.87 -13.10 -1.15
CA PHE A 137 -0.44 -13.11 0.23
C PHE A 137 0.70 -14.11 0.45
N VAL A 138 0.61 -15.29 -0.13
CA VAL A 138 1.66 -16.32 -0.05
C VAL A 138 2.93 -15.83 -0.75
N ASP A 139 2.80 -15.25 -1.95
CA ASP A 139 3.93 -14.76 -2.74
C ASP A 139 4.62 -13.56 -2.05
N ASP A 140 3.85 -12.65 -1.45
CA ASP A 140 4.39 -11.42 -0.83
C ASP A 140 4.93 -11.61 0.59
N TYR A 141 4.39 -12.58 1.36
CA TYR A 141 4.62 -12.66 2.81
C TYR A 141 5.17 -14.00 3.31
N LEU A 142 4.86 -15.10 2.64
CA LEU A 142 5.23 -16.44 3.10
C LEU A 142 6.40 -17.03 2.32
N LEU A 143 6.53 -16.72 1.04
CA LEU A 143 7.63 -17.20 0.22
C LEU A 143 8.81 -16.21 0.24
N SER A 144 10.02 -16.75 0.27
CA SER A 144 11.21 -15.92 0.06
C SER A 144 11.22 -15.39 -1.37
N HIS A 145 11.83 -14.23 -1.58
CA HIS A 145 11.94 -13.63 -2.90
C HIS A 145 12.62 -14.57 -3.93
N GLU A 146 13.52 -15.43 -3.47
CA GLU A 146 14.17 -16.46 -4.29
C GLU A 146 13.20 -17.58 -4.69
N ALA A 147 12.32 -18.02 -3.76
CA ALA A 147 11.32 -19.03 -4.06
C ALA A 147 10.28 -18.54 -5.06
N VAL A 148 9.84 -17.27 -4.95
CA VAL A 148 8.92 -16.64 -5.91
C VAL A 148 9.57 -16.55 -7.30
N SER A 149 10.83 -16.13 -7.38
CA SER A 149 11.55 -16.07 -8.66
C SER A 149 11.71 -17.44 -9.30
N TYR A 150 11.90 -18.50 -8.50
CA TYR A 150 12.02 -19.87 -9.00
C TYR A 150 10.71 -20.39 -9.61
N THR A 151 9.56 -20.08 -9.02
CA THR A 151 8.24 -20.49 -9.54
C THR A 151 7.86 -19.75 -10.84
N HIS A 152 8.44 -18.58 -11.09
CA HIS A 152 8.25 -17.81 -12.32
C HIS A 152 9.31 -18.07 -13.40
N LEU A 153 10.34 -18.86 -13.11
CA LEU A 153 11.29 -19.32 -14.11
C LEU A 153 10.59 -20.35 -15.02
N THR A 154 10.18 -19.91 -16.18
CA THR A 154 9.87 -20.85 -17.27
C THR A 154 11.14 -21.61 -17.59
N LEU A 155 11.12 -22.93 -17.44
CA LEU A 155 12.18 -23.80 -17.90
C LEU A 155 12.50 -23.44 -19.37
N PRO A 156 13.79 -23.25 -19.73
CA PRO A 156 14.16 -23.00 -21.11
C PRO A 156 13.69 -24.19 -21.95
N THR A 157 12.71 -24.00 -22.80
CA THR A 157 12.13 -25.02 -23.68
C THR A 157 12.99 -25.33 -24.90
N LYS A 158 14.26 -24.99 -24.88
CA LYS A 158 15.23 -25.38 -25.91
C LYS A 158 16.33 -26.22 -25.30
N LEU A 159 16.13 -27.54 -25.35
CA LEU A 159 17.21 -28.47 -25.55
C LEU A 159 17.64 -28.30 -27.01
N GLU A 160 18.69 -27.55 -27.25
CA GLU A 160 19.43 -27.65 -28.51
C GLU A 160 20.22 -28.95 -28.47
N VAL A 161 19.86 -29.88 -29.32
CA VAL A 161 20.62 -31.06 -29.69
C VAL A 161 21.68 -30.67 -30.68
#